data_9b274224b7884a5f183fed83c8a10536
#
_entry.id   9b274224b7884a5f183fed83c8a10536
#
_cell.length_a   1.000
_cell.length_b   1.000
_cell.length_c   1.000
_cell.angle_alpha   90.00
_cell.angle_beta   90.00
_cell.angle_gamma   90.00
#
_symmetry.space_group_name_H-M   'P 1'
#
loop_
_entity.id
_entity.type
_entity.pdbx_description
1 polymer ?
#
loop_
_entity_poly.entity_id
_entity_poly.type
_entity_poly.pdbx_seq_one_letter_code
_entity_poly.pdbx_strand_id
1 'polypeptide(L)'
;MIYPARGPLRWFLERTRWAGVALPPFGAWIEPAHLENAALVRHELRHLEQAREMGVVRWYLTYLWYTLRYGYRNNPLEADARAAERP
;
A
#
# COMPACT_ATOMS: atom_id res chain seq x y z
N MET A 1 -5.94 -11.26 -3.10
CA MET A 1 -5.08 -10.15 -3.48
C MET A 1 -4.14 -9.69 -2.38
N ILE A 2 -4.33 -10.17 -1.17
CA ILE A 2 -3.40 -9.94 -0.07
C ILE A 2 -2.54 -11.19 0.11
N TYR A 3 -1.23 -11.00 0.12
CA TYR A 3 -0.28 -12.11 0.19
C TYR A 3 0.68 -11.91 1.36
N PRO A 4 1.12 -12.97 2.02
CA PRO A 4 2.18 -12.85 3.02
C PRO A 4 3.51 -12.54 2.32
N ALA A 5 4.26 -11.59 2.84
CA ALA A 5 5.58 -11.25 2.30
C ALA A 5 6.56 -12.40 2.59
N ARG A 6 7.38 -12.73 1.59
CA ARG A 6 8.37 -13.83 1.68
C ARG A 6 9.67 -13.43 1.01
N GLY A 7 10.75 -14.11 1.37
CA GLY A 7 12.04 -13.94 0.74
C GLY A 7 12.57 -12.51 0.85
N PRO A 8 13.11 -11.95 -0.25
CA PRO A 8 13.69 -10.61 -0.23
C PRO A 8 12.71 -9.52 0.19
N LEU A 9 11.43 -9.66 -0.19
CA LEU A 9 10.41 -8.69 0.17
C LEU A 9 10.15 -8.70 1.68
N ARG A 10 10.09 -9.89 2.29
CA ARG A 10 9.93 -10.00 3.73
C ARG A 10 11.12 -9.37 4.45
N TRP A 11 12.32 -9.65 3.97
CA TRP A 11 13.55 -9.06 4.53
C TRP A 11 13.49 -7.53 4.45
N PHE A 12 13.06 -6.99 3.29
CA PHE A 12 12.93 -5.55 3.10
C PHE A 12 11.92 -4.94 4.09
N LEU A 13 10.75 -5.57 4.24
CA LEU A 13 9.72 -5.08 5.15
C LEU A 13 10.16 -5.15 6.62
N GLU A 14 10.93 -6.19 6.98
CA GLU A 14 11.46 -6.30 8.34
C GLU A 14 12.53 -5.25 8.63
N ARG A 15 13.29 -4.84 7.61
CA ARG A 15 14.33 -3.82 7.73
C ARG A 15 13.78 -2.41 7.76
N THR A 16 12.63 -2.19 7.15
CA THR A 16 11.96 -0.90 7.15
C THR A 16 10.88 -0.90 8.23
N ARG A 17 10.22 0.23 8.40
CA ARG A 17 9.09 0.31 9.33
C ARG A 17 7.76 0.04 8.63
N TRP A 18 7.83 -0.40 7.38
CA TRP A 18 6.64 -0.73 6.61
C TRP A 18 6.20 -2.15 6.91
N ALA A 19 4.93 -2.32 7.24
CA ALA A 19 4.36 -3.63 7.49
C ALA A 19 3.76 -4.26 6.23
N GLY A 20 3.62 -3.47 5.15
CA GLY A 20 3.06 -3.97 3.91
C GLY A 20 3.34 -3.05 2.74
N VAL A 21 3.09 -3.54 1.54
CA VAL A 21 3.25 -2.79 0.30
C VAL A 21 2.18 -3.22 -0.70
N ALA A 22 1.57 -2.25 -1.37
CA ALA A 22 0.64 -2.51 -2.47
C ALA A 22 1.37 -2.34 -3.79
N LEU A 23 1.24 -3.32 -4.68
CA LEU A 23 1.85 -3.32 -6.01
C LEU A 23 0.77 -3.64 -7.05
N PRO A 24 -0.10 -2.66 -7.38
CA PRO A 24 -1.10 -2.87 -8.40
C PRO A 24 -0.47 -3.21 -9.76
N PRO A 25 -1.11 -4.03 -10.58
CA PRO A 25 -2.37 -4.72 -10.38
C PRO A 25 -2.21 -6.08 -9.69
N PHE A 26 -1.00 -6.42 -9.24
CA PHE A 26 -0.65 -7.76 -8.80
C PHE A 26 -1.19 -8.11 -7.42
N GLY A 27 -1.40 -7.14 -6.55
CA GLY A 27 -1.89 -7.37 -5.21
C GLY A 27 -1.10 -6.59 -4.18
N ALA A 28 -1.24 -6.99 -2.93
CA ALA A 28 -0.51 -6.39 -1.83
C ALA A 28 0.15 -7.47 -1.00
N TRP A 29 1.34 -7.18 -0.48
CA TRP A 29 2.10 -8.09 0.37
C TRP A 29 2.22 -7.48 1.75
N ILE A 30 1.92 -8.28 2.76
CA ILE A 30 1.93 -7.86 4.15
C ILE A 30 2.86 -8.77 4.94
N GLU A 31 3.65 -8.19 5.82
CA GLU A 31 4.51 -8.97 6.71
C GLU A 31 3.64 -9.95 7.50
N PRO A 32 4.02 -11.26 7.59
CA PRO A 32 3.17 -12.26 8.22
C PRO A 32 2.69 -11.92 9.62
N ALA A 33 3.49 -11.19 10.40
CA ALA A 33 3.10 -10.78 11.75
C ALA A 33 1.91 -9.82 11.77
N HIS A 34 1.60 -9.19 10.63
CA HIS A 34 0.54 -8.18 10.53
C HIS A 34 -0.64 -8.62 9.67
N LEU A 35 -0.69 -9.88 9.23
CA LEU A 35 -1.78 -10.36 8.35
C LEU A 35 -3.16 -10.26 9.00
N GLU A 36 -3.24 -10.31 10.32
CA GLU A 36 -4.51 -10.21 11.04
C GLU A 36 -4.90 -8.77 11.37
N ASN A 37 -4.07 -7.80 11.00
CA ASN A 37 -4.38 -6.38 11.21
C ASN A 37 -5.36 -5.93 10.13
N ALA A 38 -6.64 -5.90 10.48
CA ALA A 38 -7.71 -5.56 9.53
C ALA A 38 -7.57 -4.14 8.98
N ALA A 39 -7.10 -3.19 9.80
CA ALA A 39 -6.90 -1.81 9.34
C ALA A 39 -5.84 -1.75 8.26
N LEU A 40 -4.71 -2.46 8.44
CA LEU A 40 -3.64 -2.50 7.46
C LEU A 40 -4.11 -3.16 6.16
N VAL A 41 -4.86 -4.26 6.26
CA VAL A 41 -5.41 -4.93 5.09
C VAL A 41 -6.32 -3.97 4.30
N ARG A 42 -7.20 -3.24 4.98
CA ARG A 42 -8.08 -2.26 4.33
C ARG A 42 -7.27 -1.14 3.66
N HIS A 43 -6.19 -0.69 4.30
CA HIS A 43 -5.31 0.33 3.76
C HIS A 43 -4.71 -0.14 2.41
N GLU A 44 -4.15 -1.35 2.38
CA GLU A 44 -3.54 -1.88 1.17
C GLU A 44 -4.56 -2.18 0.08
N LEU A 45 -5.74 -2.69 0.46
CA LEU A 45 -6.82 -2.93 -0.50
C LEU A 45 -7.30 -1.62 -1.12
N ARG A 46 -7.30 -0.52 -0.37
CA ARG A 46 -7.70 0.77 -0.91
C ARG A 46 -6.73 1.24 -2.00
N HIS A 47 -5.43 1.00 -1.85
CA HIS A 47 -4.48 1.31 -2.91
C HIS A 47 -4.78 0.53 -4.18
N LEU A 48 -5.18 -0.74 -4.07
CA LEU A 48 -5.54 -1.53 -5.23
C LEU A 48 -6.81 -1.00 -5.90
N GLU A 49 -7.79 -0.55 -5.10
CA GLU A 49 -8.99 0.11 -5.64
C GLU A 49 -8.65 1.40 -6.36
N GLN A 50 -7.79 2.23 -5.77
CA GLN A 50 -7.35 3.48 -6.40
C GLN A 50 -6.77 3.22 -7.79
N ALA A 51 -5.91 2.20 -7.89
CA ALA A 51 -5.29 1.85 -9.17
C ALA A 51 -6.32 1.33 -10.17
N ARG A 52 -7.33 0.61 -9.70
CA ARG A 52 -8.43 0.14 -10.55
C ARG A 52 -9.26 1.32 -11.09
N GLU A 53 -9.54 2.28 -10.22
CA GLU A 53 -10.36 3.44 -10.57
C GLU A 53 -9.67 4.38 -11.54
N MET A 54 -8.39 4.61 -11.36
CA MET A 54 -7.66 5.60 -12.16
C MET A 54 -6.75 5.01 -13.23
N GLY A 55 -6.57 3.70 -13.26
CA GLY A 55 -5.64 3.01 -14.15
C GLY A 55 -4.29 2.81 -13.51
N VAL A 56 -3.66 1.65 -13.80
CA VAL A 56 -2.43 1.22 -13.12
C VAL A 56 -1.27 2.18 -13.37
N VAL A 57 -0.99 2.52 -14.63
CA VAL A 57 0.12 3.40 -14.97
C VAL A 57 -0.09 4.77 -14.34
N ARG A 58 -1.30 5.31 -14.48
CA ARG A 58 -1.66 6.60 -13.92
C ARG A 58 -1.52 6.61 -12.40
N TRP A 59 -1.88 5.50 -11.75
CA TRP A 59 -1.74 5.40 -10.29
C TRP A 59 -0.28 5.53 -9.86
N TYR A 60 0.64 4.81 -10.53
CA TYR A 60 2.06 4.89 -10.18
C TYR A 60 2.63 6.29 -10.43
N LEU A 61 2.29 6.90 -11.56
CA LEU A 61 2.77 8.24 -11.88
C LEU A 61 2.21 9.28 -10.91
N THR A 62 0.94 9.15 -10.56
CA THR A 62 0.28 10.05 -9.60
C THR A 62 0.86 9.86 -8.21
N TYR A 63 1.08 8.61 -7.80
CA TYR A 63 1.66 8.30 -6.50
C TYR A 63 3.05 8.92 -6.37
N LEU A 64 3.87 8.75 -7.41
CA LEU A 64 5.21 9.32 -7.42
C LEU A 64 5.16 10.84 -7.36
N TRP A 65 4.32 11.47 -8.18
CA TRP A 65 4.17 12.93 -8.19
C TRP A 65 3.76 13.46 -6.82
N TYR A 66 2.75 12.85 -6.19
CA TYR A 66 2.29 13.29 -4.89
C TYR A 66 3.36 13.09 -3.82
N THR A 67 4.13 12.00 -3.90
CA THR A 67 5.22 11.76 -2.96
C THR A 67 6.30 12.82 -3.09
N LEU A 68 6.67 13.20 -4.31
CA LEU A 68 7.66 14.25 -4.55
C LEU A 68 7.13 15.63 -4.13
N ARG A 69 5.84 15.89 -4.34
CA ARG A 69 5.24 17.20 -4.06
C ARG A 69 4.94 17.42 -2.59
N TYR A 70 4.38 16.42 -1.93
CA TYR A 70 3.86 16.53 -0.57
C TYR A 70 4.58 15.66 0.46
N GLY A 71 5.43 14.74 0.03
CA GLY A 71 6.04 13.74 0.88
C GLY A 71 5.11 12.54 1.09
N TYR A 72 5.68 11.42 1.55
CA TYR A 72 4.94 10.19 1.74
C TYR A 72 3.75 10.37 2.69
N ARG A 73 3.99 10.99 3.84
CA ARG A 73 2.97 11.14 4.89
C ARG A 73 1.78 11.97 4.42
N ASN A 74 2.03 12.98 3.59
CA ASN A 74 1.00 13.90 3.12
C ASN A 74 0.49 13.58 1.71
N ASN A 75 0.94 12.46 1.13
CA ASN A 75 0.46 12.00 -0.17
C ASN A 75 -1.04 11.77 -0.10
N PRO A 76 -1.86 12.43 -0.97
CA PRO A 76 -3.32 12.26 -0.93
C PRO A 76 -3.80 10.82 -1.10
N LEU A 77 -3.06 9.98 -1.87
CA LEU A 77 -3.42 8.58 -2.01
C LEU A 77 -3.21 7.83 -0.70
N GLU A 78 -2.16 8.18 0.06
CA GLU A 78 -1.93 7.59 1.38
C GLU A 78 -2.97 8.09 2.39
N ALA A 79 -3.34 9.36 2.33
CA ALA A 79 -4.37 9.90 3.21
C ALA A 79 -5.72 9.21 2.99
N ASP A 80 -6.07 8.95 1.73
CA ASP A 80 -7.28 8.22 1.38
C ASP A 80 -7.22 6.78 1.90
N ALA A 81 -6.06 6.12 1.75
CA ALA A 81 -5.88 4.76 2.25
C ALA A 81 -5.97 4.69 3.77
N ARG A 82 -5.43 5.69 4.48
CA ARG A 82 -5.56 5.77 5.94
C ARG A 82 -7.03 5.95 6.36
N ALA A 83 -7.80 6.72 5.61
CA ALA A 83 -9.23 6.86 5.89
C ALA A 83 -9.97 5.52 5.74
N ALA A 84 -9.54 4.66 4.83
CA ALA A 84 -10.12 3.34 4.61
C ALA A 84 -9.79 2.35 5.74
N GLU A 85 -8.85 2.67 6.64
CA GLU A 85 -8.52 1.82 7.80
C GLU A 85 -9.65 1.75 8.80
N ARG A 86 -10.54 2.72 8.79
CA ARG A 86 -11.69 2.76 9.70
C ARG A 86 -12.74 1.72 9.30
N PRO A 87 -13.31 1.00 10.29
CA PRO A 87 -14.38 0.06 9.98
C PRO A 87 -15.64 0.74 9.48
#